data_c8b035e4849bf622d3e7df3a72919b34
#
_entry.id   c8b035e4849bf622d3e7df3a72919b34
#
_cell.length_a   1.000
_cell.length_b   1.000
_cell.length_c   1.000
_cell.angle_alpha   90.00
_cell.angle_beta   90.00
_cell.angle_gamma   90.00
#
_symmetry.space_group_name_H-M   'P 1'
#
loop_
_entity.id
_entity.type
_entity.pdbx_description
1 polymer ?
#
loop_
_entity_poly.entity_id
_entity_poly.type
_entity_poly.pdbx_seq_one_letter_code
_entity_poly.pdbx_strand_id
1 'polypeptide(L)'
;IDKFSKSLIISNIEVLLNYCMRFYERQFITREEMNNDVLVRFEQLLDEYMDSGKASLYGIPTVKYFANKICLSPNYLGDLVKSETGKTAQEFIQLKMINVAKNALIDPNLNTKQIAEMLGFQHPQHFMRFFKKQVGCTPKEYRNQNVATA
;
A
#
# COMPACT_ATOMS: atom_id res chain seq x y z
N ILE A 1 33.93 -45.12 -17.40
CA ILE A 1 34.15 -43.67 -17.33
C ILE A 1 35.43 -43.46 -16.56
N ASP A 2 36.42 -42.88 -17.23
CA ASP A 2 37.69 -42.62 -16.58
C ASP A 2 37.62 -41.46 -15.56
N LYS A 3 38.66 -41.32 -14.74
CA LYS A 3 38.72 -40.30 -13.69
C LYS A 3 38.69 -38.87 -14.25
N PHE A 4 39.23 -38.66 -15.44
CA PHE A 4 39.21 -37.36 -16.13
C PHE A 4 37.87 -37.00 -16.69
N SER A 5 37.13 -37.97 -17.24
CA SER A 5 35.74 -37.76 -17.74
C SER A 5 34.80 -37.38 -16.60
N LYS A 6 34.95 -37.98 -15.41
CA LYS A 6 34.14 -37.58 -14.23
C LYS A 6 34.43 -36.12 -13.83
N SER A 7 35.68 -35.71 -13.78
CA SER A 7 36.09 -34.35 -13.41
C SER A 7 35.53 -33.33 -14.41
N LEU A 8 35.60 -33.62 -15.71
CA LEU A 8 35.05 -32.76 -16.76
C LEU A 8 33.51 -32.61 -16.65
N ILE A 9 32.79 -33.70 -16.36
CA ILE A 9 31.34 -33.68 -16.19
C ILE A 9 30.98 -32.81 -14.99
N ILE A 10 31.67 -32.97 -13.86
CA ILE A 10 31.44 -32.15 -12.65
C ILE A 10 31.67 -30.68 -12.94
N SER A 11 32.78 -30.31 -13.58
CA SER A 11 33.10 -28.93 -13.91
C SER A 11 32.05 -28.31 -14.86
N ASN A 12 31.53 -29.07 -15.83
CA ASN A 12 30.48 -28.58 -16.72
C ASN A 12 29.14 -28.37 -15.99
N ILE A 13 28.80 -29.26 -15.03
CA ILE A 13 27.62 -29.10 -14.18
C ILE A 13 27.78 -27.87 -13.29
N GLU A 14 28.94 -27.64 -12.68
CA GLU A 14 29.21 -26.44 -11.87
C GLU A 14 29.04 -25.17 -12.68
N VAL A 15 29.57 -25.13 -13.90
CA VAL A 15 29.40 -23.98 -14.81
C VAL A 15 27.93 -23.76 -15.13
N LEU A 16 27.16 -24.82 -15.45
CA LEU A 16 25.74 -24.73 -15.71
C LEU A 16 24.96 -24.17 -14.51
N LEU A 17 25.24 -24.68 -13.32
CA LEU A 17 24.60 -24.21 -12.08
C LEU A 17 24.94 -22.74 -11.80
N ASN A 18 26.17 -22.32 -12.02
CA ASN A 18 26.57 -20.92 -11.87
C ASN A 18 25.84 -19.99 -12.85
N TYR A 19 25.64 -20.42 -14.10
CA TYR A 19 24.80 -19.69 -15.04
C TYR A 19 23.33 -19.61 -14.60
N CYS A 20 22.76 -20.71 -14.11
CA CYS A 20 21.39 -20.73 -13.59
C CYS A 20 21.25 -19.76 -12.39
N MET A 21 22.20 -19.77 -11.46
CA MET A 21 22.20 -18.85 -10.31
C MET A 21 22.28 -17.39 -10.78
N ARG A 22 23.18 -17.08 -11.73
CA ARG A 22 23.33 -15.73 -12.27
C ARG A 22 22.05 -15.21 -12.95
N PHE A 23 21.37 -16.08 -13.71
CA PHE A 23 20.09 -15.72 -14.33
C PHE A 23 18.98 -15.53 -13.29
N TYR A 24 18.96 -16.38 -12.27
CA TYR A 24 18.02 -16.29 -11.16
C TYR A 24 18.19 -14.98 -10.39
N GLU A 25 19.41 -14.61 -10.02
CA GLU A 25 19.72 -13.35 -9.36
C GLU A 25 19.30 -12.13 -10.20
N ARG A 26 19.58 -12.13 -11.51
CA ARG A 26 19.13 -11.05 -12.42
C ARG A 26 17.62 -10.92 -12.43
N GLN A 27 16.89 -12.02 -12.48
CA GLN A 27 15.41 -11.98 -12.44
C GLN A 27 14.88 -11.46 -11.12
N PHE A 28 15.54 -11.78 -10.00
CA PHE A 28 15.16 -11.27 -8.68
C PHE A 28 15.35 -9.76 -8.60
N ILE A 29 16.51 -9.24 -8.96
CA ILE A 29 16.78 -7.79 -8.94
C ILE A 29 15.79 -7.03 -9.81
N THR A 30 15.55 -7.48 -11.04
CA THR A 30 14.59 -6.85 -11.95
C THR A 30 13.15 -6.90 -11.39
N ARG A 31 12.78 -7.99 -10.73
CA ARG A 31 11.46 -8.15 -10.12
C ARG A 31 11.27 -7.25 -8.89
N GLU A 32 12.28 -7.11 -8.06
CA GLU A 32 12.26 -6.18 -6.92
C GLU A 32 12.13 -4.73 -7.40
N GLU A 33 12.88 -4.32 -8.40
CA GLU A 33 12.75 -2.99 -9.00
C GLU A 33 11.34 -2.75 -9.55
N MET A 34 10.79 -3.68 -10.32
CA MET A 34 9.42 -3.59 -10.84
C MET A 34 8.37 -3.56 -9.73
N ASN A 35 8.53 -4.36 -8.68
CA ASN A 35 7.61 -4.36 -7.55
C ASN A 35 7.64 -3.03 -6.81
N ASN A 36 8.83 -2.47 -6.61
CA ASN A 36 8.99 -1.17 -5.98
C ASN A 36 8.33 -0.06 -6.82
N ASP A 37 8.51 -0.07 -8.14
CA ASP A 37 7.87 0.89 -9.05
C ASP A 37 6.33 0.80 -8.98
N VAL A 38 5.77 -0.41 -8.91
CA VAL A 38 4.33 -0.62 -8.74
C VAL A 38 3.85 -0.09 -7.40
N LEU A 39 4.59 -0.33 -6.31
CA LEU A 39 4.24 0.18 -4.99
C LEU A 39 4.25 1.71 -4.96
N VAL A 40 5.29 2.34 -5.48
CA VAL A 40 5.40 3.80 -5.60
C VAL A 40 4.24 4.37 -6.42
N ARG A 41 3.89 3.71 -7.53
CA ARG A 41 2.75 4.12 -8.35
C ARG A 41 1.41 3.99 -7.63
N PHE A 42 1.24 2.93 -6.85
CA PHE A 42 0.05 2.74 -6.02
C PHE A 42 -0.07 3.85 -4.96
N GLU A 43 1.02 4.17 -4.27
CA GLU A 43 1.06 5.26 -3.29
C GLU A 43 0.70 6.61 -3.92
N GLN A 44 1.29 6.95 -5.06
CA GLN A 44 1.00 8.19 -5.79
C GLN A 44 -0.48 8.30 -6.19
N LEU A 45 -1.06 7.22 -6.70
CA LEU A 45 -2.48 7.19 -7.08
C LEU A 45 -3.41 7.32 -5.88
N LEU A 46 -3.03 6.75 -4.74
CA LEU A 46 -3.78 6.88 -3.49
C LEU A 46 -3.71 8.31 -2.95
N ASP A 47 -2.54 8.93 -2.98
CA ASP A 47 -2.37 10.33 -2.61
C ASP A 47 -3.20 11.25 -3.51
N GLU A 48 -3.10 11.08 -4.82
CA GLU A 48 -3.89 11.82 -5.80
C GLU A 48 -5.40 11.63 -5.58
N TYR A 49 -5.85 10.42 -5.26
CA TYR A 49 -7.27 10.14 -5.00
C TYR A 49 -7.79 10.94 -3.80
N MET A 50 -7.00 11.02 -2.73
CA MET A 50 -7.36 11.75 -1.52
C MET A 50 -7.29 13.28 -1.74
N ASP A 51 -6.22 13.76 -2.35
CA ASP A 51 -5.96 15.21 -2.50
C ASP A 51 -6.86 15.87 -3.55
N SER A 52 -7.28 15.12 -4.58
CA SER A 52 -8.14 15.66 -5.67
C SER A 52 -9.63 15.72 -5.33
N GLY A 53 -10.04 15.29 -4.13
CA GLY A 53 -11.45 15.22 -3.75
C GLY A 53 -12.24 14.09 -4.40
N LYS A 54 -11.58 13.14 -5.07
CA LYS A 54 -12.24 11.97 -5.68
C LYS A 54 -12.97 11.13 -4.64
N ALA A 55 -12.46 11.05 -3.42
CA ALA A 55 -13.12 10.33 -2.33
C ALA A 55 -14.52 10.89 -2.04
N SER A 56 -14.67 12.20 -2.03
CA SER A 56 -15.96 12.87 -1.83
C SER A 56 -16.98 12.57 -2.95
N LEU A 57 -16.51 12.39 -4.18
CA LEU A 57 -17.35 12.15 -5.36
C LEU A 57 -17.67 10.67 -5.58
N TYR A 58 -16.69 9.80 -5.40
CA TYR A 58 -16.75 8.37 -5.76
C TYR A 58 -16.79 7.44 -4.56
N GLY A 59 -16.61 7.97 -3.34
CA GLY A 59 -16.60 7.21 -2.10
C GLY A 59 -15.22 6.70 -1.70
N ILE A 60 -15.21 5.78 -0.74
CA ILE A 60 -13.98 5.21 -0.19
C ILE A 60 -13.20 4.47 -1.30
N PRO A 61 -11.90 4.73 -1.44
CA PRO A 61 -11.09 4.06 -2.44
C PRO A 61 -10.98 2.55 -2.21
N THR A 62 -11.00 1.78 -3.28
CA THR A 62 -10.91 0.32 -3.23
C THR A 62 -9.64 -0.19 -3.89
N VAL A 63 -9.15 -1.35 -3.46
CA VAL A 63 -8.00 -2.03 -4.09
C VAL A 63 -8.25 -2.27 -5.58
N LYS A 64 -9.47 -2.65 -5.94
CA LYS A 64 -9.88 -2.86 -7.34
C LYS A 64 -9.71 -1.61 -8.21
N TYR A 65 -10.04 -0.43 -7.68
CA TYR A 65 -9.87 0.83 -8.40
C TYR A 65 -8.40 1.07 -8.77
N PHE A 66 -7.49 0.92 -7.81
CA PHE A 66 -6.07 1.13 -8.05
C PHE A 66 -5.44 0.05 -8.92
N ALA A 67 -5.81 -1.22 -8.72
CA ALA A 67 -5.37 -2.31 -9.56
C ALA A 67 -5.71 -2.07 -11.04
N ASN A 68 -6.95 -1.64 -11.32
CA ASN A 68 -7.36 -1.29 -12.68
C ASN A 68 -6.53 -0.12 -13.25
N LYS A 69 -6.21 0.89 -12.45
CA LYS A 69 -5.40 2.05 -12.87
C LYS A 69 -3.96 1.68 -13.21
N ILE A 70 -3.43 0.65 -12.54
CA ILE A 70 -2.06 0.15 -12.75
C ILE A 70 -2.04 -1.00 -13.77
N CYS A 71 -3.20 -1.41 -14.30
CA CYS A 71 -3.36 -2.56 -15.22
C CYS A 71 -2.92 -3.90 -14.60
N LEU A 72 -3.20 -4.09 -13.31
CA LEU A 72 -2.96 -5.32 -12.56
C LEU A 72 -4.28 -5.93 -12.06
N SER A 73 -4.25 -7.23 -11.73
CA SER A 73 -5.36 -7.83 -11.01
C SER A 73 -5.35 -7.36 -9.53
N PRO A 74 -6.52 -7.25 -8.87
CA PRO A 74 -6.60 -6.91 -7.45
C PRO A 74 -5.82 -7.88 -6.56
N ASN A 75 -5.83 -9.17 -6.88
CA ASN A 75 -5.10 -10.20 -6.15
C ASN A 75 -3.59 -9.98 -6.26
N TYR A 76 -3.08 -9.75 -7.47
CA TYR A 76 -1.66 -9.51 -7.68
C TYR A 76 -1.18 -8.24 -6.97
N LEU A 77 -1.93 -7.14 -7.06
CA LEU A 77 -1.61 -5.92 -6.32
C LEU A 77 -1.63 -6.16 -4.80
N GLY A 78 -2.63 -6.90 -4.30
CA GLY A 78 -2.73 -7.25 -2.89
C GLY A 78 -1.53 -8.07 -2.39
N ASP A 79 -1.13 -9.09 -3.13
CA ASP A 79 0.02 -9.94 -2.80
C ASP A 79 1.33 -9.15 -2.84
N LEU A 80 1.49 -8.27 -3.85
CA LEU A 80 2.66 -7.40 -3.99
C LEU A 80 2.77 -6.44 -2.81
N VAL A 81 1.71 -5.70 -2.49
CA VAL A 81 1.71 -4.75 -1.36
C VAL A 81 2.01 -5.48 -0.05
N LYS A 82 1.44 -6.67 0.16
CA LYS A 82 1.67 -7.46 1.35
C LYS A 82 3.11 -7.98 1.45
N SER A 83 3.71 -8.40 0.34
CA SER A 83 5.11 -8.86 0.33
C SER A 83 6.09 -7.73 0.61
N GLU A 84 5.85 -6.54 0.05
CA GLU A 84 6.76 -5.40 0.18
C GLU A 84 6.59 -4.63 1.51
N THR A 85 5.37 -4.54 2.04
CA THR A 85 5.05 -3.72 3.21
C THR A 85 4.69 -4.50 4.47
N GLY A 86 4.41 -5.79 4.36
CA GLY A 86 3.87 -6.62 5.43
C GLY A 86 2.39 -6.36 5.75
N LYS A 87 1.74 -5.41 5.06
CA LYS A 87 0.33 -5.03 5.25
C LYS A 87 -0.48 -5.37 4.01
N THR A 88 -1.75 -5.71 4.19
CA THR A 88 -2.66 -5.85 3.04
C THR A 88 -2.86 -4.51 2.33
N ALA A 89 -3.17 -4.54 1.04
CA ALA A 89 -3.47 -3.32 0.28
C ALA A 89 -4.64 -2.53 0.90
N GLN A 90 -5.63 -3.22 1.46
CA GLN A 90 -6.75 -2.61 2.18
C GLN A 90 -6.30 -1.88 3.45
N GLU A 91 -5.44 -2.50 4.26
CA GLU A 91 -4.85 -1.87 5.44
C GLU A 91 -4.00 -0.66 5.07
N PHE A 92 -3.29 -0.73 3.96
CA PHE A 92 -2.49 0.38 3.44
C PHE A 92 -3.36 1.59 3.08
N ILE A 93 -4.48 1.37 2.38
CA ILE A 93 -5.48 2.40 2.08
C ILE A 93 -6.06 2.99 3.39
N GLN A 94 -6.43 2.15 4.34
CA GLN A 94 -6.99 2.58 5.63
C GLN A 94 -6.02 3.45 6.43
N LEU A 95 -4.74 3.09 6.46
CA LEU A 95 -3.70 3.89 7.11
C LEU A 95 -3.57 5.28 6.48
N LYS A 96 -3.60 5.36 5.15
CA LYS A 96 -3.57 6.65 4.46
C LYS A 96 -4.80 7.50 4.80
N MET A 97 -5.99 6.90 4.79
CA MET A 97 -7.23 7.58 5.18
C MET A 97 -7.16 8.11 6.61
N ILE A 98 -6.62 7.34 7.56
CA ILE A 98 -6.43 7.77 8.94
C ILE A 98 -5.45 8.94 9.05
N ASN A 99 -4.36 8.93 8.30
CA ASN A 99 -3.40 10.04 8.30
C ASN A 99 -4.04 11.33 7.77
N VAL A 100 -4.80 11.24 6.68
CA VAL A 100 -5.56 12.39 6.15
C VAL A 100 -6.59 12.87 7.17
N ALA A 101 -7.32 11.97 7.83
CA ALA A 101 -8.28 12.29 8.88
C ALA A 101 -7.63 13.01 10.07
N LYS A 102 -6.50 12.51 10.53
CA LYS A 102 -5.75 13.12 11.65
C LYS A 102 -5.33 14.56 11.33
N ASN A 103 -4.82 14.78 10.13
CA ASN A 103 -4.41 16.11 9.68
C ASN A 103 -5.62 17.06 9.57
N ALA A 104 -6.73 16.58 8.99
CA ALA A 104 -7.96 17.36 8.88
C ALA A 104 -8.61 17.67 10.23
N LEU A 105 -8.45 16.80 11.23
CA LEU A 105 -9.00 17.02 12.58
C LEU A 105 -8.27 18.15 13.36
N ILE A 106 -7.04 18.46 12.98
CA ILE A 106 -6.27 19.57 13.59
C ILE A 106 -6.84 20.92 13.12
N ASP A 107 -7.41 21.00 11.93
CA ASP A 107 -8.04 22.22 11.43
C ASP A 107 -9.35 22.52 12.18
N PRO A 108 -9.44 23.64 12.92
CA PRO A 108 -10.64 23.99 13.68
C PRO A 108 -11.84 24.35 12.78
N ASN A 109 -11.58 24.69 11.51
CA ASN A 109 -12.64 25.09 10.56
C ASN A 109 -13.39 23.88 9.98
N LEU A 110 -12.80 22.69 10.07
CA LEU A 110 -13.43 21.47 9.56
C LEU A 110 -14.20 20.74 10.67
N ASN A 111 -15.47 20.48 10.43
CA ASN A 111 -16.26 19.64 11.33
C ASN A 111 -16.14 18.14 10.96
N THR A 112 -16.52 17.28 11.88
CA THR A 112 -16.42 15.81 11.70
C THR A 112 -17.22 15.31 10.49
N LYS A 113 -18.35 15.97 10.16
CA LYS A 113 -19.17 15.62 8.99
C LYS A 113 -18.43 15.93 7.70
N GLN A 114 -17.84 17.11 7.59
CA GLN A 114 -17.06 17.51 6.42
C GLN A 114 -15.86 16.59 6.21
N ILE A 115 -15.17 16.20 7.28
CA ILE A 115 -14.04 15.25 7.22
C ILE A 115 -14.53 13.88 6.73
N ALA A 116 -15.67 13.40 7.23
CA ALA A 116 -16.25 12.14 6.75
C ALA A 116 -16.56 12.19 5.25
N GLU A 117 -17.16 13.27 4.76
CA GLU A 117 -17.46 13.49 3.34
C GLU A 117 -16.18 13.56 2.50
N MET A 118 -15.15 14.28 2.96
CA MET A 118 -13.83 14.35 2.29
C MET A 118 -13.18 12.98 2.11
N LEU A 119 -13.37 12.08 3.08
CA LEU A 119 -12.83 10.72 3.05
C LEU A 119 -13.71 9.72 2.31
N GLY A 120 -14.87 10.13 1.80
CA GLY A 120 -15.78 9.28 1.04
C GLY A 120 -16.78 8.48 1.86
N PHE A 121 -16.96 8.80 3.14
CA PHE A 121 -18.00 8.19 3.96
C PHE A 121 -19.35 8.82 3.71
N GLN A 122 -20.35 8.02 3.34
CA GLN A 122 -21.72 8.49 3.16
C GLN A 122 -22.37 8.97 4.46
N HIS A 123 -21.99 8.38 5.58
CA HIS A 123 -22.52 8.70 6.90
C HIS A 123 -21.38 8.98 7.89
N PRO A 124 -21.42 10.12 8.61
CA PRO A 124 -20.41 10.48 9.60
C PRO A 124 -20.20 9.42 10.69
N GLN A 125 -21.25 8.67 11.03
CA GLN A 125 -21.21 7.60 12.02
C GLN A 125 -20.28 6.45 11.60
N HIS A 126 -20.21 6.13 10.30
CA HIS A 126 -19.29 5.11 9.78
C HIS A 126 -17.83 5.58 9.89
N PHE A 127 -17.57 6.83 9.60
CA PHE A 127 -16.26 7.45 9.82
C PHE A 127 -15.87 7.42 11.31
N MET A 128 -16.76 7.80 12.22
CA MET A 128 -16.46 7.80 13.65
C MET A 128 -16.10 6.40 14.16
N ARG A 129 -16.83 5.37 13.72
CA ARG A 129 -16.52 3.96 14.06
C ARG A 129 -15.20 3.52 13.47
N PHE A 130 -14.95 3.83 12.21
CA PHE A 130 -13.70 3.53 11.52
C PHE A 130 -12.51 4.17 12.24
N PHE A 131 -12.59 5.48 12.53
CA PHE A 131 -11.55 6.22 13.21
C PHE A 131 -11.28 5.66 14.62
N LYS A 132 -12.32 5.43 15.41
CA LYS A 132 -12.19 4.86 16.75
C LYS A 132 -11.57 3.47 16.72
N LYS A 133 -11.93 2.62 15.75
CA LYS A 133 -11.35 1.29 15.59
C LYS A 133 -9.85 1.34 15.28
N GLN A 134 -9.42 2.29 14.48
CA GLN A 134 -8.03 2.40 14.01
C GLN A 134 -7.14 3.17 14.99
N VAL A 135 -7.66 4.17 15.67
CA VAL A 135 -6.88 5.10 16.50
C VAL A 135 -7.08 4.83 18.01
N GLY A 136 -8.19 4.21 18.39
CA GLY A 136 -8.53 3.90 19.79
C GLY A 136 -9.37 4.97 20.48
N CYS A 137 -9.49 6.18 19.92
CA CYS A 137 -10.33 7.26 20.45
C CYS A 137 -11.24 7.85 19.38
N THR A 138 -12.26 8.57 19.78
CA THR A 138 -13.16 9.24 18.83
C THR A 138 -12.50 10.44 18.17
N PRO A 139 -12.95 10.86 16.97
CA PRO A 139 -12.42 12.07 16.30
C PRO A 139 -12.48 13.32 17.19
N LYS A 140 -13.52 13.46 18.00
CA LYS A 140 -13.67 14.59 18.93
C LYS A 140 -12.64 14.56 20.07
N GLU A 141 -12.43 13.39 20.67
CA GLU A 141 -11.39 13.18 21.69
C GLU A 141 -10.00 13.44 21.12
N TYR A 142 -9.71 12.93 19.94
CA TYR A 142 -8.44 13.16 19.24
C TYR A 142 -8.18 14.65 19.00
N ARG A 143 -9.19 15.39 18.51
CA ARG A 143 -9.11 16.85 18.33
C ARG A 143 -8.80 17.55 19.64
N ASN A 144 -9.54 17.25 20.71
CA ASN A 144 -9.35 17.89 22.01
C ASN A 144 -7.94 17.65 22.58
N GLN A 145 -7.40 16.44 22.43
CA GLN A 145 -6.05 16.11 22.88
C GLN A 145 -4.96 16.89 22.13
N ASN A 146 -5.14 17.12 20.84
CA ASN A 146 -4.12 17.79 20.00
C ASN A 146 -4.26 19.32 19.98
N VAL A 147 -5.44 19.87 20.21
CA VAL A 147 -5.65 21.32 20.34
C VAL A 147 -5.21 21.81 21.73
N ALA A 148 -5.30 21.00 22.76
CA ALA A 148 -4.85 21.34 24.11
C ALA A 148 -3.31 21.36 24.25
N THR A 149 -2.56 20.88 23.23
CA THR A 149 -1.08 20.80 23.22
C THR A 149 -0.46 21.91 22.36
N ALA A 150 -1.26 22.70 21.70
CA ALA A 150 -0.84 23.86 20.91
C ALA A 150 -1.20 25.16 21.64
#